data_42fff3cbb2b882afc23bd8488a7cf975
#
_entry.id   42fff3cbb2b882afc23bd8488a7cf975
#
_cell.length_a   1.000
_cell.length_b   1.000
_cell.length_c   1.000
_cell.angle_alpha   90.00
_cell.angle_beta   90.00
_cell.angle_gamma   90.00
#
_symmetry.space_group_name_H-M   'P 1'
#
loop_
_entity.id
_entity.type
_entity.pdbx_description
1 polymer ?
#
loop_
_entity_poly.entity_id
_entity_poly.type
_entity_poly.pdbx_seq_one_letter_code
_entity_poly.pdbx_strand_id
1 'polypeptide(L)'
;MSSKISDLINSSKSIVLLAHESPDGDAIGSVMAFYYYLKNNNKDVDIVFPKIPDNFLSVKDINIALADSNKEYDLGIVVDCANKKRIGQVSNVFDRCIKTINIDHHISNTKYSDVNYVKGEIAACCQVIYYLFKEWNISIDTDISSALMMGVLTDTNGFMNNDVDKDTFLMAAEIKEKDIDINNIYMKYLARKSMAQIKLMKIVIDRLEFFLDGKIAFSYMTKEDIENVCAKMGDHEGLVNIGRNIEGVEASVFIREDDGYKVSLRSNGLVDVNVIASKFGGGGHPMAAGIKFNSNFKETKDNIINEIIKELSV
;
A
#
# COMPACT_ATOMS: atom_id res chain seq x y z
N MET A 1 -15.93 5.30 19.39
CA MET A 1 -16.02 5.17 17.91
C MET A 1 -16.00 3.71 17.49
N SER A 2 -15.14 2.92 18.07
CA SER A 2 -15.03 1.47 17.85
C SER A 2 -16.35 0.72 18.13
N SER A 3 -17.05 1.02 19.24
CA SER A 3 -18.38 0.45 19.53
C SER A 3 -19.41 0.74 18.42
N LYS A 4 -19.42 1.96 17.88
CA LYS A 4 -20.32 2.32 16.76
C LYS A 4 -20.07 1.47 15.51
N ILE A 5 -18.80 1.13 15.24
CA ILE A 5 -18.44 0.24 14.12
C ILE A 5 -18.97 -1.17 14.39
N SER A 6 -18.72 -1.72 15.57
CA SER A 6 -19.24 -3.03 15.97
C SER A 6 -20.78 -3.09 15.90
N ASP A 7 -21.49 -2.05 16.34
CA ASP A 7 -22.95 -1.96 16.28
C ASP A 7 -23.46 -1.98 14.82
N LEU A 8 -22.80 -1.22 13.93
CA LEU A 8 -23.14 -1.21 12.49
C LEU A 8 -22.90 -2.58 11.85
N ILE A 9 -21.77 -3.22 12.14
CA ILE A 9 -21.49 -4.58 11.64
C ILE A 9 -22.53 -5.57 12.14
N ASN A 10 -22.87 -5.52 13.43
CA ASN A 10 -23.83 -6.43 14.03
C ASN A 10 -25.24 -6.27 13.47
N SER A 11 -25.69 -5.05 13.23
CA SER A 11 -27.02 -4.73 12.71
C SER A 11 -27.17 -4.97 11.19
N SER A 12 -26.06 -5.01 10.44
CA SER A 12 -26.07 -5.19 8.99
C SER A 12 -26.24 -6.66 8.59
N LYS A 13 -27.07 -6.93 7.58
CA LYS A 13 -27.29 -8.26 6.99
C LYS A 13 -26.34 -8.52 5.84
N SER A 14 -26.15 -7.52 4.96
CA SER A 14 -25.27 -7.58 3.80
C SER A 14 -24.15 -6.56 3.90
N ILE A 15 -22.92 -7.02 3.73
CA ILE A 15 -21.71 -6.21 3.90
C ILE A 15 -20.83 -6.32 2.65
N VAL A 16 -20.25 -5.23 2.21
CA VAL A 16 -19.19 -5.25 1.19
C VAL A 16 -17.90 -4.71 1.75
N LEU A 17 -16.80 -5.41 1.45
CA LEU A 17 -15.44 -5.02 1.79
C LEU A 17 -14.75 -4.46 0.54
N LEU A 18 -14.14 -3.30 0.70
CA LEU A 18 -13.46 -2.56 -0.36
C LEU A 18 -12.11 -2.03 0.17
N ALA A 19 -11.20 -1.73 -0.74
CA ALA A 19 -9.98 -0.97 -0.48
C ALA A 19 -9.70 -0.01 -1.64
N HIS A 20 -8.47 0.49 -1.77
CA HIS A 20 -8.08 1.30 -2.92
C HIS A 20 -7.92 0.45 -4.20
N GLU A 21 -8.05 1.08 -5.39
CA GLU A 21 -8.13 0.42 -6.71
C GLU A 21 -6.87 -0.37 -7.13
N SER A 22 -5.72 -0.09 -6.53
CA SER A 22 -4.47 -0.81 -6.76
C SER A 22 -4.00 -1.43 -5.45
N PRO A 23 -4.71 -2.44 -4.91
CA PRO A 23 -4.50 -2.93 -3.57
C PRO A 23 -3.11 -3.54 -3.42
N ASP A 24 -2.43 -3.15 -2.34
CA ASP A 24 -1.18 -3.74 -1.89
C ASP A 24 -1.42 -4.83 -0.82
N GLY A 25 -0.36 -5.26 -0.16
CA GLY A 25 -0.48 -6.33 0.83
C GLY A 25 -1.23 -5.92 2.09
N ASP A 26 -1.18 -4.64 2.49
CA ASP A 26 -1.92 -4.16 3.66
C ASP A 26 -3.42 -4.00 3.35
N ALA A 27 -3.76 -3.45 2.19
CA ALA A 27 -5.14 -3.40 1.72
C ALA A 27 -5.79 -4.79 1.63
N ILE A 28 -5.09 -5.75 1.00
CA ILE A 28 -5.58 -7.12 0.85
C ILE A 28 -5.62 -7.84 2.20
N GLY A 29 -4.59 -7.72 3.03
CA GLY A 29 -4.55 -8.29 4.37
C GLY A 29 -5.69 -7.78 5.25
N SER A 30 -5.95 -6.48 5.20
CA SER A 30 -7.03 -5.80 5.92
C SER A 30 -8.41 -6.30 5.49
N VAL A 31 -8.67 -6.38 4.18
CA VAL A 31 -9.93 -6.93 3.64
C VAL A 31 -10.10 -8.39 4.04
N MET A 32 -9.06 -9.21 3.89
CA MET A 32 -9.15 -10.64 4.20
C MET A 32 -9.32 -10.91 5.70
N ALA A 33 -8.68 -10.13 6.59
CA ALA A 33 -8.89 -10.24 8.02
C ALA A 33 -10.36 -9.96 8.42
N PHE A 34 -10.95 -8.89 7.85
CA PHE A 34 -12.37 -8.60 8.04
C PHE A 34 -13.27 -9.67 7.42
N TYR A 35 -12.93 -10.17 6.23
CA TYR A 35 -13.68 -11.23 5.58
C TYR A 35 -13.77 -12.48 6.45
N TYR A 36 -12.64 -12.98 6.97
CA TYR A 36 -12.64 -14.16 7.84
C TYR A 36 -13.42 -13.91 9.14
N TYR A 37 -13.27 -12.74 9.76
CA TYR A 37 -14.06 -12.36 10.93
C TYR A 37 -15.56 -12.39 10.64
N LEU A 38 -16.02 -11.76 9.56
CA LEU A 38 -17.43 -11.69 9.19
C LEU A 38 -18.01 -13.05 8.81
N LYS A 39 -17.24 -13.84 8.04
CA LYS A 39 -17.62 -15.21 7.66
C LYS A 39 -17.76 -16.13 8.88
N ASN A 40 -16.82 -16.05 9.84
CA ASN A 40 -16.88 -16.81 11.08
C ASN A 40 -18.11 -16.43 11.94
N ASN A 41 -18.68 -15.24 11.74
CA ASN A 41 -19.89 -14.78 12.38
C ASN A 41 -21.16 -14.91 11.49
N ASN A 42 -21.10 -15.73 10.44
CA ASN A 42 -22.20 -16.01 9.51
C ASN A 42 -22.81 -14.77 8.85
N LYS A 43 -22.00 -13.72 8.59
CA LYS A 43 -22.45 -12.54 7.85
C LYS A 43 -22.41 -12.81 6.34
N ASP A 44 -23.39 -12.24 5.61
CA ASP A 44 -23.37 -12.18 4.16
C ASP A 44 -22.38 -11.08 3.75
N VAL A 45 -21.20 -11.49 3.27
CA VAL A 45 -20.10 -10.58 2.95
C VAL A 45 -19.53 -10.85 1.57
N ASP A 46 -19.45 -9.79 0.77
CA ASP A 46 -18.76 -9.78 -0.51
C ASP A 46 -17.49 -8.95 -0.42
N ILE A 47 -16.49 -9.34 -1.21
CA ILE A 47 -15.26 -8.55 -1.44
C ILE A 47 -15.32 -8.01 -2.86
N VAL A 48 -15.00 -6.74 -3.05
CA VAL A 48 -14.94 -6.13 -4.38
C VAL A 48 -13.58 -5.49 -4.63
N PHE A 49 -12.84 -6.06 -5.58
CA PHE A 49 -11.58 -5.55 -6.10
C PHE A 49 -11.64 -5.46 -7.62
N PRO A 50 -11.47 -4.29 -8.25
CA PRO A 50 -11.45 -4.16 -9.71
C PRO A 50 -10.40 -5.04 -10.36
N LYS A 51 -9.26 -5.14 -9.70
CA LYS A 51 -8.13 -5.97 -10.10
C LYS A 51 -7.28 -6.33 -8.88
N ILE A 52 -6.87 -7.58 -8.81
CA ILE A 52 -5.92 -8.07 -7.81
C ILE A 52 -4.56 -8.23 -8.48
N PRO A 53 -3.48 -7.67 -7.90
CA PRO A 53 -2.13 -7.90 -8.41
C PRO A 53 -1.74 -9.38 -8.37
N ASP A 54 -1.01 -9.85 -9.39
CA ASP A 54 -0.71 -11.26 -9.60
C ASP A 54 0.00 -11.94 -8.42
N ASN A 55 0.87 -11.21 -7.71
CA ASN A 55 1.57 -11.70 -6.54
C ASN A 55 0.65 -12.03 -5.34
N PHE A 56 -0.59 -11.48 -5.32
CA PHE A 56 -1.57 -11.76 -4.28
C PHE A 56 -2.66 -12.76 -4.69
N LEU A 57 -2.68 -13.22 -5.94
CA LEU A 57 -3.65 -14.24 -6.40
C LEU A 57 -3.59 -15.56 -5.63
N SER A 58 -2.52 -15.79 -4.90
CA SER A 58 -2.31 -16.97 -4.07
C SER A 58 -2.68 -16.77 -2.60
N VAL A 59 -3.27 -15.63 -2.23
CA VAL A 59 -3.86 -15.42 -0.91
C VAL A 59 -5.07 -16.35 -0.78
N LYS A 60 -5.22 -16.97 0.37
CA LYS A 60 -6.34 -17.91 0.62
C LYS A 60 -7.68 -17.17 0.41
N ASP A 61 -8.59 -17.84 -0.26
CA ASP A 61 -9.95 -17.37 -0.57
C ASP A 61 -10.04 -16.06 -1.40
N ILE A 62 -8.95 -15.46 -1.86
CA ILE A 62 -8.97 -14.20 -2.63
C ILE A 62 -9.74 -14.31 -3.95
N ASN A 63 -9.86 -15.52 -4.49
CA ASN A 63 -10.55 -15.83 -5.73
C ASN A 63 -12.09 -15.63 -5.66
N ILE A 64 -12.65 -15.42 -4.46
CA ILE A 64 -14.06 -15.06 -4.28
C ILE A 64 -14.34 -13.58 -4.56
N ALA A 65 -13.28 -12.75 -4.60
CA ALA A 65 -13.45 -11.33 -4.84
C ALA A 65 -14.07 -11.06 -6.22
N LEU A 66 -15.06 -10.18 -6.23
CA LEU A 66 -15.76 -9.74 -7.42
C LEU A 66 -15.02 -8.57 -8.04
N ALA A 67 -14.99 -8.48 -9.37
CA ALA A 67 -14.43 -7.32 -10.06
C ALA A 67 -15.32 -6.07 -9.95
N ASP A 68 -16.63 -6.27 -9.79
CA ASP A 68 -17.66 -5.24 -9.57
C ASP A 68 -18.90 -5.89 -8.94
N SER A 69 -19.82 -5.09 -8.42
CA SER A 69 -21.09 -5.59 -7.89
C SER A 69 -22.24 -4.61 -8.17
N ASN A 70 -23.39 -5.15 -8.57
CA ASN A 70 -24.64 -4.40 -8.68
C ASN A 70 -25.57 -4.61 -7.47
N LYS A 71 -25.15 -5.39 -6.47
CA LYS A 71 -25.89 -5.64 -5.24
C LYS A 71 -25.95 -4.36 -4.39
N GLU A 72 -27.05 -4.17 -3.69
CA GLU A 72 -27.18 -3.16 -2.62
C GLU A 72 -26.73 -3.77 -1.30
N TYR A 73 -25.98 -3.00 -0.52
CA TYR A 73 -25.42 -3.45 0.77
C TYR A 73 -25.90 -2.55 1.90
N ASP A 74 -26.21 -3.17 3.04
CA ASP A 74 -26.52 -2.43 4.26
C ASP A 74 -25.28 -1.64 4.73
N LEU A 75 -24.07 -2.22 4.53
CA LEU A 75 -22.83 -1.65 5.01
C LEU A 75 -21.68 -1.84 4.02
N GLY A 76 -21.02 -0.73 3.67
CA GLY A 76 -19.74 -0.73 2.98
C GLY A 76 -18.60 -0.45 3.95
N ILE A 77 -17.61 -1.33 4.02
CA ILE A 77 -16.39 -1.13 4.82
C ILE A 77 -15.23 -0.96 3.85
N VAL A 78 -14.65 0.23 3.83
CA VAL A 78 -13.42 0.51 3.09
C VAL A 78 -12.25 0.53 4.06
N VAL A 79 -11.22 -0.26 3.76
CA VAL A 79 -9.99 -0.33 4.54
C VAL A 79 -8.81 0.21 3.75
N ASP A 80 -7.82 0.75 4.44
CA ASP A 80 -6.55 1.21 3.86
C ASP A 80 -6.73 2.15 2.65
N CYS A 81 -7.59 3.15 2.80
CA CYS A 81 -7.91 4.05 1.71
C CYS A 81 -8.09 5.49 2.21
N ALA A 82 -7.09 6.34 1.95
CA ALA A 82 -7.00 7.70 2.46
C ALA A 82 -8.11 8.65 1.95
N ASN A 83 -8.63 8.41 0.76
CA ASN A 83 -9.69 9.24 0.19
C ASN A 83 -10.56 8.45 -0.79
N LYS A 84 -11.79 8.92 -0.98
CA LYS A 84 -12.81 8.25 -1.81
C LYS A 84 -12.36 8.04 -3.27
N LYS A 85 -11.57 8.96 -3.83
CA LYS A 85 -11.11 8.84 -5.23
C LYS A 85 -10.23 7.63 -5.45
N ARG A 86 -9.49 7.19 -4.41
CA ARG A 86 -8.64 6.01 -4.49
C ARG A 86 -9.41 4.69 -4.55
N ILE A 87 -10.71 4.65 -4.20
CA ILE A 87 -11.57 3.47 -4.41
C ILE A 87 -11.66 3.16 -5.92
N GLY A 88 -11.54 4.20 -6.75
CA GLY A 88 -11.44 4.05 -8.21
C GLY A 88 -12.74 3.56 -8.85
N GLN A 89 -12.61 2.60 -9.76
CA GLN A 89 -13.70 2.13 -10.63
C GLN A 89 -14.93 1.58 -9.88
N VAL A 90 -14.73 1.05 -8.66
CA VAL A 90 -15.81 0.49 -7.84
C VAL A 90 -16.35 1.45 -6.78
N SER A 91 -16.05 2.74 -6.88
CA SER A 91 -16.61 3.76 -5.98
C SER A 91 -18.14 3.83 -6.02
N ASN A 92 -18.76 3.45 -7.15
CA ASN A 92 -20.20 3.31 -7.29
C ASN A 92 -20.80 2.22 -6.38
N VAL A 93 -20.06 1.14 -6.07
CA VAL A 93 -20.49 0.12 -5.11
C VAL A 93 -20.55 0.72 -3.70
N PHE A 94 -19.51 1.45 -3.33
CA PHE A 94 -19.46 2.17 -2.05
C PHE A 94 -20.60 3.21 -1.92
N ASP A 95 -20.91 3.94 -3.00
CA ASP A 95 -21.94 4.99 -2.99
C ASP A 95 -23.38 4.46 -2.86
N ARG A 96 -23.60 3.19 -3.18
CA ARG A 96 -24.91 2.54 -3.02
C ARG A 96 -25.11 1.88 -1.67
N CYS A 97 -24.09 1.83 -0.81
CA CYS A 97 -24.21 1.29 0.55
C CYS A 97 -25.09 2.21 1.41
N ILE A 98 -25.96 1.63 2.23
CA ILE A 98 -26.85 2.40 3.14
C ILE A 98 -26.04 3.11 4.21
N LYS A 99 -24.98 2.46 4.71
CA LYS A 99 -24.00 3.01 5.65
C LYS A 99 -22.59 2.69 5.20
N THR A 100 -21.64 3.54 5.60
CA THR A 100 -20.26 3.41 5.22
C THR A 100 -19.30 3.56 6.41
N ILE A 101 -18.25 2.76 6.40
CA ILE A 101 -17.15 2.81 7.37
C ILE A 101 -15.84 2.92 6.59
N ASN A 102 -14.93 3.77 7.05
CA ASN A 102 -13.53 3.78 6.63
C ASN A 102 -12.63 3.48 7.84
N ILE A 103 -11.75 2.49 7.69
CA ILE A 103 -10.72 2.13 8.65
C ILE A 103 -9.38 2.30 7.97
N ASP A 104 -8.50 3.14 8.53
CA ASP A 104 -7.29 3.56 7.82
C ASP A 104 -6.19 4.01 8.78
N HIS A 105 -4.96 4.02 8.29
CA HIS A 105 -3.79 4.51 9.01
C HIS A 105 -3.11 5.72 8.34
N HIS A 106 -3.62 6.18 7.20
CA HIS A 106 -3.02 7.32 6.50
C HIS A 106 -3.31 8.66 7.22
N ILE A 107 -2.27 9.44 7.52
CA ILE A 107 -2.37 10.80 8.10
C ILE A 107 -3.19 11.72 7.18
N SER A 108 -3.08 11.53 5.86
CA SER A 108 -3.78 12.32 4.84
C SER A 108 -5.25 11.94 4.63
N ASN A 109 -5.83 11.08 5.48
CA ASN A 109 -7.20 10.61 5.32
C ASN A 109 -8.22 11.75 5.37
N THR A 110 -9.11 11.78 4.38
CA THR A 110 -10.14 12.84 4.22
C THR A 110 -11.44 12.59 4.97
N LYS A 111 -11.55 11.46 5.70
CA LYS A 111 -12.71 11.08 6.53
C LYS A 111 -14.05 11.13 5.78
N TYR A 112 -14.13 10.47 4.66
CA TYR A 112 -15.22 10.54 3.67
C TYR A 112 -16.40 9.59 3.90
N SER A 113 -16.34 8.74 4.92
CA SER A 113 -17.39 7.76 5.27
C SER A 113 -18.31 8.29 6.39
N ASP A 114 -19.46 7.63 6.63
CA ASP A 114 -20.34 7.94 7.79
C ASP A 114 -19.63 7.74 9.12
N VAL A 115 -18.75 6.73 9.17
CA VAL A 115 -17.89 6.46 10.34
C VAL A 115 -16.45 6.29 9.85
N ASN A 116 -15.52 7.05 10.44
CA ASN A 116 -14.11 7.00 10.08
C ASN A 116 -13.29 6.65 11.32
N TYR A 117 -12.57 5.54 11.27
CA TYR A 117 -11.62 5.10 12.29
C TYR A 117 -10.21 5.17 11.73
N VAL A 118 -9.57 6.31 11.93
CA VAL A 118 -8.27 6.63 11.34
C VAL A 118 -7.24 6.78 12.45
N LYS A 119 -6.10 6.10 12.31
CA LYS A 119 -4.98 6.05 13.26
C LYS A 119 -3.66 6.31 12.52
N GLY A 120 -3.39 7.57 12.23
CA GLY A 120 -2.25 8.00 11.41
C GLY A 120 -0.87 7.73 12.00
N GLU A 121 -0.80 7.37 13.27
CA GLU A 121 0.43 7.02 13.98
C GLU A 121 0.80 5.53 13.92
N ILE A 122 -0.08 4.70 13.36
CA ILE A 122 0.09 3.24 13.31
C ILE A 122 0.70 2.83 11.97
N ALA A 123 1.63 1.89 12.00
CA ALA A 123 2.47 1.50 10.88
C ALA A 123 1.73 0.79 9.73
N ALA A 124 0.54 0.22 9.97
CA ALA A 124 -0.24 -0.50 8.96
C ALA A 124 -1.74 -0.50 9.31
N CYS A 125 -2.61 -0.53 8.31
CA CYS A 125 -4.06 -0.68 8.51
C CYS A 125 -4.40 -2.03 9.16
N CYS A 126 -3.68 -3.10 8.83
CA CYS A 126 -3.79 -4.40 9.49
C CYS A 126 -3.52 -4.32 11.01
N GLN A 127 -2.62 -3.45 11.45
CA GLN A 127 -2.38 -3.22 12.87
C GLN A 127 -3.56 -2.46 13.52
N VAL A 128 -4.16 -1.51 12.82
CA VAL A 128 -5.39 -0.83 13.28
C VAL A 128 -6.53 -1.84 13.46
N ILE A 129 -6.69 -2.76 12.52
CA ILE A 129 -7.71 -3.82 12.56
C ILE A 129 -7.44 -4.80 13.71
N TYR A 130 -6.18 -5.19 13.93
CA TYR A 130 -5.80 -6.01 15.07
C TYR A 130 -6.26 -5.40 16.39
N TYR A 131 -6.02 -4.10 16.60
CA TYR A 131 -6.47 -3.42 17.83
C TYR A 131 -7.99 -3.38 17.96
N LEU A 132 -8.73 -3.15 16.87
CA LEU A 132 -10.18 -3.24 16.86
C LEU A 132 -10.66 -4.64 17.27
N PHE A 133 -10.04 -5.70 16.73
CA PHE A 133 -10.40 -7.07 17.06
C PHE A 133 -10.10 -7.41 18.52
N LYS A 134 -8.99 -6.92 19.06
CA LYS A 134 -8.67 -7.05 20.49
C LYS A 134 -9.69 -6.32 21.37
N GLU A 135 -10.05 -5.08 21.02
CA GLU A 135 -11.05 -4.28 21.76
C GLU A 135 -12.43 -4.96 21.75
N TRP A 136 -12.80 -5.60 20.64
CA TRP A 136 -14.06 -6.33 20.49
C TRP A 136 -14.00 -7.76 21.05
N ASN A 137 -12.89 -8.21 21.63
CA ASN A 137 -12.66 -9.56 22.11
C ASN A 137 -12.89 -10.64 21.03
N ILE A 138 -12.54 -10.34 19.77
CA ILE A 138 -12.64 -11.28 18.65
C ILE A 138 -11.51 -12.31 18.76
N SER A 139 -11.88 -13.58 18.58
CA SER A 139 -10.90 -14.65 18.46
C SER A 139 -10.16 -14.54 17.15
N ILE A 140 -8.88 -14.20 17.20
CA ILE A 140 -7.98 -14.16 16.05
C ILE A 140 -7.46 -15.56 15.78
N ASP A 141 -7.93 -16.20 14.71
CA ASP A 141 -7.50 -17.52 14.26
C ASP A 141 -6.30 -17.46 13.31
N THR A 142 -5.88 -18.61 12.78
CA THR A 142 -4.73 -18.70 11.86
C THR A 142 -4.94 -17.94 10.54
N ASP A 143 -6.16 -17.92 10.01
CA ASP A 143 -6.47 -17.23 8.75
C ASP A 143 -6.42 -15.71 8.94
N ILE A 144 -7.06 -15.20 10.00
CA ILE A 144 -6.99 -13.78 10.39
C ILE A 144 -5.54 -13.39 10.68
N SER A 145 -4.80 -14.22 11.46
CA SER A 145 -3.39 -13.97 11.79
C SER A 145 -2.50 -13.87 10.54
N SER A 146 -2.70 -14.79 9.59
CA SER A 146 -1.94 -14.80 8.32
C SER A 146 -2.21 -13.56 7.48
N ALA A 147 -3.47 -13.12 7.41
CA ALA A 147 -3.87 -11.91 6.69
C ALA A 147 -3.28 -10.64 7.34
N LEU A 148 -3.40 -10.51 8.66
CA LEU A 148 -2.84 -9.39 9.42
C LEU A 148 -1.30 -9.33 9.32
N MET A 149 -0.61 -10.48 9.44
CA MET A 149 0.84 -10.54 9.31
C MET A 149 1.30 -10.15 7.91
N MET A 150 0.59 -10.58 6.86
CA MET A 150 0.90 -10.19 5.48
C MET A 150 0.84 -8.68 5.31
N GLY A 151 -0.22 -8.03 5.79
CA GLY A 151 -0.36 -6.57 5.69
C GLY A 151 0.75 -5.83 6.42
N VAL A 152 0.97 -6.15 7.70
CA VAL A 152 2.04 -5.51 8.48
C VAL A 152 3.41 -5.71 7.84
N LEU A 153 3.76 -6.92 7.38
CA LEU A 153 5.04 -7.18 6.72
C LEU A 153 5.21 -6.35 5.45
N THR A 154 4.17 -6.25 4.62
CA THR A 154 4.28 -5.54 3.34
C THR A 154 4.39 -4.04 3.53
N ASP A 155 3.58 -3.45 4.40
CA ASP A 155 3.57 -2.01 4.61
C ASP A 155 4.78 -1.51 5.39
N THR A 156 5.26 -2.29 6.35
CA THR A 156 6.47 -1.98 7.12
C THR A 156 7.79 -2.38 6.45
N ASN A 157 7.73 -2.90 5.21
CA ASN A 157 8.90 -3.47 4.53
C ASN A 157 9.64 -4.51 5.42
N GLY A 158 8.91 -5.43 6.04
CA GLY A 158 9.46 -6.43 6.93
C GLY A 158 9.96 -5.87 8.27
N PHE A 159 9.23 -4.93 8.84
CA PHE A 159 9.56 -4.21 10.08
C PHE A 159 10.76 -3.25 9.98
N MET A 160 11.09 -2.79 8.76
CA MET A 160 12.26 -1.93 8.53
C MET A 160 11.92 -0.44 8.38
N ASN A 161 10.64 -0.06 8.39
CA ASN A 161 10.21 1.33 8.31
C ASN A 161 10.26 2.02 9.69
N ASN A 162 10.43 3.36 9.69
CA ASN A 162 10.61 4.16 10.91
C ASN A 162 9.35 4.28 11.78
N ASP A 163 8.18 3.99 11.25
CA ASP A 163 6.90 3.99 11.93
C ASP A 163 6.62 2.68 12.71
N VAL A 164 7.50 1.69 12.56
CA VAL A 164 7.47 0.46 13.34
C VAL A 164 7.90 0.73 14.78
N ASP A 165 7.00 0.47 15.70
CA ASP A 165 7.22 0.67 17.13
C ASP A 165 7.19 -0.65 17.93
N LYS A 166 7.30 -0.52 19.26
CA LYS A 166 7.20 -1.66 20.18
C LYS A 166 5.89 -2.42 20.02
N ASP A 167 4.78 -1.71 19.80
CA ASP A 167 3.46 -2.33 19.76
C ASP A 167 3.25 -3.11 18.47
N THR A 168 3.90 -2.71 17.36
CA THR A 168 3.96 -3.48 16.12
C THR A 168 4.62 -4.85 16.35
N PHE A 169 5.73 -4.89 17.09
CA PHE A 169 6.40 -6.16 17.43
C PHE A 169 5.59 -7.01 18.42
N LEU A 170 4.91 -6.39 19.38
CA LEU A 170 4.03 -7.12 20.31
C LEU A 170 2.85 -7.76 19.58
N MET A 171 2.22 -7.04 18.64
CA MET A 171 1.21 -7.61 17.75
C MET A 171 1.77 -8.81 16.98
N ALA A 172 2.93 -8.65 16.33
CA ALA A 172 3.54 -9.71 15.54
C ALA A 172 3.86 -10.95 16.39
N ALA A 173 4.32 -10.77 17.63
CA ALA A 173 4.56 -11.85 18.56
C ALA A 173 3.26 -12.60 18.93
N GLU A 174 2.19 -11.86 19.26
CA GLU A 174 0.90 -12.47 19.64
C GLU A 174 0.27 -13.25 18.49
N ILE A 175 0.23 -12.67 17.28
CA ILE A 175 -0.36 -13.38 16.13
C ILE A 175 0.52 -14.58 15.68
N LYS A 176 1.83 -14.56 15.94
CA LYS A 176 2.73 -15.71 15.68
C LYS A 176 2.37 -16.93 16.53
N GLU A 177 1.77 -16.75 17.70
CA GLU A 177 1.30 -17.88 18.53
C GLU A 177 0.23 -18.73 17.84
N LYS A 178 -0.38 -18.24 16.76
CA LYS A 178 -1.41 -18.94 15.97
C LYS A 178 -0.86 -19.90 14.91
N ASP A 179 0.41 -20.30 15.04
CA ASP A 179 1.08 -21.26 14.14
C ASP A 179 1.10 -20.82 12.66
N ILE A 180 1.29 -19.52 12.41
CA ILE A 180 1.49 -18.99 11.06
C ILE A 180 2.95 -19.15 10.61
N ASP A 181 3.17 -19.37 9.33
CA ASP A 181 4.50 -19.42 8.73
C ASP A 181 4.92 -18.03 8.23
N ILE A 182 5.50 -17.22 9.12
CA ILE A 182 5.98 -15.86 8.80
C ILE A 182 7.01 -15.90 7.67
N ASN A 183 7.91 -16.89 7.66
CA ASN A 183 8.93 -17.00 6.61
C ASN A 183 8.28 -17.19 5.23
N ASN A 184 7.29 -18.06 5.12
CA ASN A 184 6.56 -18.27 3.87
C ASN A 184 5.81 -17.00 3.44
N ILE A 185 5.16 -16.31 4.38
CA ILE A 185 4.47 -15.01 4.11
C ILE A 185 5.48 -13.98 3.58
N TYR A 186 6.60 -13.80 4.28
CA TYR A 186 7.66 -12.87 3.87
C TYR A 186 8.24 -13.24 2.50
N MET A 187 8.63 -14.48 2.30
CA MET A 187 9.20 -14.94 1.03
C MET A 187 8.21 -14.75 -0.12
N LYS A 188 6.93 -15.02 0.11
CA LYS A 188 5.90 -15.00 -0.93
C LYS A 188 5.50 -13.59 -1.36
N TYR A 189 5.38 -12.66 -0.41
CA TYR A 189 4.80 -11.35 -0.67
C TYR A 189 5.82 -10.19 -0.68
N LEU A 190 7.01 -10.38 -0.10
CA LEU A 190 8.05 -9.36 -0.09
C LEU A 190 9.32 -9.76 -0.85
N ALA A 191 9.88 -10.93 -0.55
CA ALA A 191 11.24 -11.24 -0.97
C ALA A 191 11.32 -11.79 -2.41
N ARG A 192 10.38 -12.64 -2.82
CA ARG A 192 10.41 -13.24 -4.16
C ARG A 192 10.15 -12.19 -5.23
N LYS A 193 10.95 -12.26 -6.28
CA LYS A 193 10.85 -11.41 -7.45
C LYS A 193 10.47 -12.24 -8.68
N SER A 194 9.63 -11.70 -9.54
CA SER A 194 9.39 -12.31 -10.86
C SER A 194 10.65 -12.23 -11.72
N MET A 195 10.79 -13.08 -12.73
CA MET A 195 11.88 -12.96 -13.69
C MET A 195 11.82 -11.63 -14.45
N ALA A 196 10.62 -11.12 -14.71
CA ALA A 196 10.43 -9.78 -15.31
C ALA A 196 10.98 -8.69 -14.39
N GLN A 197 10.66 -8.74 -13.10
CA GLN A 197 11.18 -7.80 -12.12
C GLN A 197 12.71 -7.84 -12.02
N ILE A 198 13.34 -9.05 -12.04
CA ILE A 198 14.81 -9.17 -12.05
C ILE A 198 15.42 -8.51 -13.31
N LYS A 199 14.78 -8.68 -14.47
CA LYS A 199 15.23 -8.02 -15.71
C LYS A 199 15.07 -6.50 -15.62
N LEU A 200 13.96 -5.99 -15.06
CA LEU A 200 13.78 -4.56 -14.83
C LEU A 200 14.81 -4.00 -13.84
N MET A 201 15.11 -4.74 -12.76
CA MET A 201 16.19 -4.35 -11.82
C MET A 201 17.53 -4.20 -12.55
N LYS A 202 17.87 -5.13 -13.45
CA LYS A 202 19.09 -5.00 -14.27
C LYS A 202 19.10 -3.72 -15.10
N ILE A 203 17.99 -3.42 -15.80
CA ILE A 203 17.86 -2.18 -16.60
C ILE A 203 18.05 -0.94 -15.73
N VAL A 204 17.42 -0.90 -14.56
CA VAL A 204 17.53 0.22 -13.60
C VAL A 204 18.98 0.38 -13.10
N ILE A 205 19.66 -0.73 -12.78
CA ILE A 205 21.06 -0.73 -12.34
C ILE A 205 21.99 -0.23 -13.47
N ASP A 206 21.81 -0.72 -14.69
CA ASP A 206 22.63 -0.32 -15.84
C ASP A 206 22.47 1.18 -16.21
N ARG A 207 21.34 1.79 -15.78
CA ARG A 207 21.01 3.21 -16.03
C ARG A 207 21.19 4.10 -14.80
N LEU A 208 21.88 3.63 -13.75
CA LEU A 208 22.15 4.48 -12.58
C LEU A 208 23.07 5.64 -12.99
N GLU A 209 22.62 6.84 -12.64
CA GLU A 209 23.40 8.07 -12.72
C GLU A 209 23.49 8.70 -11.33
N PHE A 210 24.60 9.34 -11.02
CA PHE A 210 24.83 9.95 -9.72
C PHE A 210 25.08 11.46 -9.86
N PHE A 211 24.55 12.23 -8.90
CA PHE A 211 24.70 13.67 -8.83
C PHE A 211 25.16 14.06 -7.42
N LEU A 212 25.72 15.27 -7.29
CA LEU A 212 26.16 15.86 -6.03
C LEU A 212 27.08 14.88 -5.24
N ASP A 213 28.21 14.51 -5.87
CA ASP A 213 29.22 13.60 -5.29
C ASP A 213 28.62 12.25 -4.79
N GLY A 214 27.64 11.72 -5.51
CA GLY A 214 27.02 10.43 -5.20
C GLY A 214 25.85 10.50 -4.22
N LYS A 215 25.48 11.66 -3.71
CA LYS A 215 24.36 11.81 -2.78
C LYS A 215 22.97 11.61 -3.40
N ILE A 216 22.87 11.75 -4.72
CA ILE A 216 21.61 11.54 -5.43
C ILE A 216 21.81 10.41 -6.44
N ALA A 217 21.01 9.36 -6.35
CA ALA A 217 20.93 8.31 -7.34
C ALA A 217 19.68 8.52 -8.21
N PHE A 218 19.88 8.48 -9.52
CA PHE A 218 18.83 8.58 -10.52
C PHE A 218 18.81 7.36 -11.42
N SER A 219 17.63 6.89 -11.77
CA SER A 219 17.44 5.89 -12.82
C SER A 219 16.06 6.03 -13.47
N TYR A 220 15.86 5.30 -14.57
CA TYR A 220 14.59 5.35 -15.29
C TYR A 220 14.29 4.06 -16.04
N MET A 221 13.02 3.89 -16.43
CA MET A 221 12.59 2.86 -17.34
C MET A 221 11.51 3.39 -18.29
N THR A 222 11.49 2.84 -19.51
CA THR A 222 10.57 3.19 -20.59
C THR A 222 9.40 2.21 -20.66
N LYS A 223 8.35 2.56 -21.41
CA LYS A 223 7.28 1.60 -21.78
C LYS A 223 7.83 0.40 -22.53
N GLU A 224 8.76 0.63 -23.45
CA GLU A 224 9.41 -0.43 -24.23
C GLU A 224 10.16 -1.43 -23.33
N ASP A 225 10.84 -0.98 -22.27
CA ASP A 225 11.47 -1.87 -21.30
C ASP A 225 10.46 -2.80 -20.62
N ILE A 226 9.30 -2.27 -20.24
CA ILE A 226 8.21 -3.01 -19.59
C ILE A 226 7.68 -4.09 -20.55
N GLU A 227 7.42 -3.71 -21.81
CA GLU A 227 6.90 -4.60 -22.84
C GLU A 227 7.91 -5.71 -23.19
N ASN A 228 9.19 -5.37 -23.38
CA ASN A 228 10.27 -6.29 -23.74
C ASN A 228 10.50 -7.40 -22.70
N VAL A 229 10.24 -7.11 -21.42
CA VAL A 229 10.36 -8.13 -20.36
C VAL A 229 9.04 -8.78 -20.00
N CYS A 230 7.93 -8.40 -20.66
CA CYS A 230 6.58 -8.85 -20.35
C CYS A 230 6.21 -8.61 -18.88
N ALA A 231 6.57 -7.45 -18.34
CA ALA A 231 6.33 -7.11 -16.96
C ALA A 231 4.83 -6.95 -16.68
N LYS A 232 4.40 -7.40 -15.52
CA LYS A 232 3.02 -7.30 -15.04
C LYS A 232 2.86 -6.13 -14.09
N MET A 233 1.60 -5.85 -13.75
CA MET A 233 1.26 -4.88 -12.71
C MET A 233 2.00 -5.26 -11.40
N GLY A 234 2.70 -4.29 -10.81
CA GLY A 234 3.49 -4.48 -9.58
C GLY A 234 4.96 -4.84 -9.80
N ASP A 235 5.38 -5.39 -10.95
CA ASP A 235 6.79 -5.76 -11.20
C ASP A 235 7.77 -4.56 -11.14
N HIS A 236 7.26 -3.34 -11.25
CA HIS A 236 8.07 -2.11 -11.14
C HIS A 236 8.13 -1.54 -9.71
N GLU A 237 7.39 -2.11 -8.79
CA GLU A 237 7.37 -1.62 -7.41
C GLU A 237 8.71 -1.85 -6.72
N GLY A 238 9.11 -0.87 -5.91
CA GLY A 238 10.35 -0.93 -5.16
C GLY A 238 11.64 -0.71 -5.96
N LEU A 239 11.60 -0.53 -7.29
CA LEU A 239 12.79 -0.29 -8.11
C LEU A 239 13.55 0.98 -7.70
N VAL A 240 12.86 2.01 -7.22
CA VAL A 240 13.48 3.22 -6.66
C VAL A 240 14.40 2.92 -5.46
N ASN A 241 14.15 1.85 -4.70
CA ASN A 241 14.96 1.48 -3.55
C ASN A 241 16.35 0.97 -3.95
N ILE A 242 16.57 0.56 -5.21
CA ILE A 242 17.89 0.18 -5.71
C ILE A 242 18.87 1.34 -5.49
N GLY A 243 18.51 2.55 -5.93
CA GLY A 243 19.32 3.75 -5.72
C GLY A 243 19.42 4.14 -4.25
N ARG A 244 18.29 4.12 -3.51
CA ARG A 244 18.25 4.48 -2.09
C ARG A 244 19.19 3.63 -1.22
N ASN A 245 19.32 2.35 -1.55
CA ASN A 245 20.11 1.39 -0.74
C ASN A 245 21.61 1.42 -1.06
N ILE A 246 22.08 2.33 -1.90
CA ILE A 246 23.51 2.50 -2.18
C ILE A 246 24.13 3.35 -1.06
N GLU A 247 25.25 2.92 -0.52
CA GLU A 247 25.98 3.65 0.52
C GLU A 247 26.34 5.08 0.06
N GLY A 248 26.05 6.07 0.90
CA GLY A 248 26.30 7.49 0.63
C GLY A 248 25.16 8.20 -0.13
N VAL A 249 24.18 7.48 -0.65
CA VAL A 249 23.02 8.09 -1.30
C VAL A 249 22.04 8.62 -0.24
N GLU A 250 21.64 9.88 -0.38
CA GLU A 250 20.68 10.55 0.47
C GLU A 250 19.28 10.64 -0.15
N ALA A 251 19.22 10.72 -1.47
CA ALA A 251 17.96 10.73 -2.22
C ALA A 251 18.03 9.84 -3.46
N SER A 252 16.97 9.10 -3.73
CA SER A 252 16.82 8.29 -4.93
C SER A 252 15.63 8.74 -5.76
N VAL A 253 15.84 8.89 -7.05
CA VAL A 253 14.85 9.31 -8.06
C VAL A 253 14.70 8.20 -9.09
N PHE A 254 13.48 7.75 -9.30
CA PHE A 254 13.17 6.78 -10.34
C PHE A 254 12.05 7.32 -11.22
N ILE A 255 12.31 7.46 -12.52
CA ILE A 255 11.32 7.89 -13.50
C ILE A 255 10.83 6.69 -14.30
N ARG A 256 9.51 6.48 -14.32
CA ARG A 256 8.86 5.50 -15.16
C ARG A 256 8.02 6.20 -16.22
N GLU A 257 8.22 5.83 -17.48
CA GLU A 257 7.34 6.22 -18.56
C GLU A 257 5.99 5.51 -18.44
N ASP A 258 4.90 6.28 -18.52
CA ASP A 258 3.51 5.83 -18.47
C ASP A 258 2.72 6.70 -19.47
N ASP A 259 1.49 7.09 -19.18
CA ASP A 259 0.87 8.24 -19.84
C ASP A 259 1.46 9.52 -19.24
N GLY A 260 2.57 10.01 -19.82
CA GLY A 260 3.51 10.95 -19.21
C GLY A 260 4.60 10.21 -18.41
N TYR A 261 5.06 10.80 -17.31
CA TYR A 261 6.11 10.24 -16.47
C TYR A 261 5.65 10.15 -15.01
N LYS A 262 5.79 8.99 -14.41
CA LYS A 262 5.64 8.82 -12.97
C LYS A 262 7.02 8.84 -12.31
N VAL A 263 7.21 9.75 -11.38
CA VAL A 263 8.44 9.89 -10.60
C VAL A 263 8.20 9.33 -9.20
N SER A 264 9.05 8.41 -8.80
CA SER A 264 9.11 7.90 -7.42
C SER A 264 10.34 8.49 -6.74
N LEU A 265 10.15 9.04 -5.56
CA LEU A 265 11.20 9.64 -4.73
C LEU A 265 11.35 8.85 -3.44
N ARG A 266 12.60 8.66 -3.01
CA ARG A 266 12.93 8.11 -1.69
C ARG A 266 14.05 8.93 -1.06
N SER A 267 14.01 9.02 0.28
CA SER A 267 15.03 9.70 1.08
C SER A 267 15.58 8.78 2.15
N ASN A 268 16.84 9.03 2.55
CA ASN A 268 17.47 8.42 3.72
C ASN A 268 17.49 9.38 4.94
N GLY A 269 16.74 10.50 4.87
CA GLY A 269 16.43 11.35 6.02
C GLY A 269 16.89 12.80 5.90
N LEU A 270 17.89 13.11 5.05
CA LEU A 270 18.38 14.49 4.90
C LEU A 270 17.46 15.36 4.04
N VAL A 271 16.58 14.77 3.24
CA VAL A 271 15.67 15.50 2.33
C VAL A 271 14.25 15.07 2.60
N ASP A 272 13.33 16.01 2.79
CA ASP A 272 11.89 15.75 2.78
C ASP A 272 11.39 15.69 1.33
N VAL A 273 11.27 14.46 0.81
CA VAL A 273 10.82 14.27 -0.59
C VAL A 273 9.33 14.58 -0.80
N ASN A 274 8.52 14.66 0.27
CA ASN A 274 7.13 15.10 0.17
C ASN A 274 7.04 16.61 -0.11
N VAL A 275 7.90 17.41 0.51
CA VAL A 275 8.00 18.86 0.22
C VAL A 275 8.36 19.06 -1.26
N ILE A 276 9.33 18.30 -1.78
CA ILE A 276 9.72 18.37 -3.19
C ILE A 276 8.55 17.94 -4.09
N ALA A 277 7.92 16.80 -3.80
CA ALA A 277 6.81 16.30 -4.60
C ALA A 277 5.63 17.30 -4.65
N SER A 278 5.34 17.94 -3.52
CA SER A 278 4.24 18.93 -3.41
C SER A 278 4.45 20.14 -4.31
N LYS A 279 5.70 20.59 -4.53
CA LYS A 279 6.03 21.68 -5.47
C LYS A 279 5.61 21.38 -6.92
N PHE A 280 5.49 20.09 -7.26
CA PHE A 280 5.11 19.60 -8.60
C PHE A 280 3.72 18.96 -8.64
N GLY A 281 2.88 19.22 -7.63
CA GLY A 281 1.51 18.69 -7.56
C GLY A 281 1.42 17.21 -7.20
N GLY A 282 2.52 16.63 -6.71
CA GLY A 282 2.57 15.28 -6.14
C GLY A 282 2.40 15.28 -4.62
N GLY A 283 2.83 14.19 -3.96
CA GLY A 283 2.78 14.08 -2.51
C GLY A 283 3.21 12.70 -2.01
N GLY A 284 3.17 12.55 -0.68
CA GLY A 284 3.54 11.32 0.00
C GLY A 284 3.94 11.56 1.45
N HIS A 285 4.99 10.89 1.88
CA HIS A 285 5.61 11.02 3.18
C HIS A 285 7.02 11.63 3.06
N PRO A 286 7.62 12.15 4.14
CA PRO A 286 8.96 12.74 4.09
C PRO A 286 10.02 11.83 3.47
N MET A 287 9.91 10.51 3.65
CA MET A 287 10.87 9.50 3.15
C MET A 287 10.47 8.88 1.81
N ALA A 288 9.22 9.07 1.34
CA ALA A 288 8.68 8.41 0.15
C ALA A 288 7.56 9.23 -0.47
N ALA A 289 7.75 9.71 -1.70
CA ALA A 289 6.76 10.52 -2.40
C ALA A 289 6.68 10.15 -3.88
N GLY A 290 5.59 10.58 -4.54
CA GLY A 290 5.35 10.36 -5.95
C GLY A 290 4.81 11.59 -6.65
N ILE A 291 5.15 11.73 -7.95
CA ILE A 291 4.71 12.83 -8.80
C ILE A 291 4.30 12.27 -10.15
N LYS A 292 3.31 12.87 -10.79
CA LYS A 292 2.98 12.61 -12.20
C LYS A 292 3.30 13.85 -13.04
N PHE A 293 4.16 13.70 -14.05
CA PHE A 293 4.50 14.74 -15.00
C PHE A 293 3.90 14.46 -16.37
N ASN A 294 3.47 15.54 -17.05
CA ASN A 294 3.04 15.52 -18.46
C ASN A 294 4.05 16.26 -19.37
N SER A 295 5.23 16.62 -18.86
CA SER A 295 6.33 17.25 -19.59
C SER A 295 7.22 16.20 -20.29
N ASN A 296 8.27 16.66 -21.00
CA ASN A 296 9.23 15.74 -21.58
C ASN A 296 10.19 15.15 -20.52
N PHE A 297 10.84 14.02 -20.88
CA PHE A 297 11.71 13.29 -19.96
C PHE A 297 12.86 14.14 -19.40
N LYS A 298 13.55 14.92 -20.25
CA LYS A 298 14.69 15.73 -19.85
C LYS A 298 14.26 16.81 -18.85
N GLU A 299 13.19 17.52 -19.12
CA GLU A 299 12.64 18.53 -18.24
C GLU A 299 12.20 17.94 -16.89
N THR A 300 11.54 16.77 -16.93
CA THR A 300 11.14 16.05 -15.71
C THR A 300 12.35 15.72 -14.85
N LYS A 301 13.41 15.13 -15.46
CA LYS A 301 14.65 14.79 -14.77
C LYS A 301 15.32 16.03 -14.17
N ASP A 302 15.55 17.06 -15.00
CA ASP A 302 16.29 18.26 -14.60
C ASP A 302 15.57 19.01 -13.47
N ASN A 303 14.25 19.13 -13.53
CA ASN A 303 13.46 19.80 -12.50
C ASN A 303 13.58 19.10 -11.13
N ILE A 304 13.47 17.78 -11.10
CA ILE A 304 13.53 17.02 -9.86
C ILE A 304 14.95 17.03 -9.28
N ILE A 305 15.97 16.75 -10.10
CA ILE A 305 17.36 16.71 -9.63
C ILE A 305 17.78 18.08 -9.09
N ASN A 306 17.47 19.17 -9.80
CA ASN A 306 17.81 20.51 -9.34
C ASN A 306 17.13 20.88 -8.02
N GLU A 307 15.88 20.44 -7.80
CA GLU A 307 15.19 20.73 -6.56
C GLU A 307 15.78 19.96 -5.38
N ILE A 308 16.19 18.70 -5.60
CA ILE A 308 16.88 17.90 -4.55
C ILE A 308 18.24 18.52 -4.24
N ILE A 309 19.01 18.96 -5.27
CA ILE A 309 20.31 19.62 -5.06
C ILE A 309 20.16 20.86 -4.18
N LYS A 310 19.14 21.68 -4.41
CA LYS A 310 18.87 22.87 -3.58
C LYS A 310 18.66 22.49 -2.11
N GLU A 311 17.83 21.48 -1.84
CA GLU A 311 17.55 21.05 -0.46
C GLU A 311 18.80 20.45 0.23
N LEU A 312 19.66 19.74 -0.50
CA LEU A 312 20.91 19.15 0.04
C LEU A 312 22.06 20.17 0.17
N SER A 313 21.93 21.37 -0.41
CA SER A 313 22.96 22.40 -0.40
C SER A 313 22.74 23.47 0.68
N VAL A 314 21.67 23.36 1.44
CA VAL A 314 21.32 24.21 2.59
C VAL A 314 21.84 23.57 3.86
#